data_eb11cd4c1c402d553d7d63a17f676325
#
_entry.id   eb11cd4c1c402d553d7d63a17f676325
#
_cell.length_a   1.000
_cell.length_b   1.000
_cell.length_c   1.000
_cell.angle_alpha   90.00
_cell.angle_beta   90.00
_cell.angle_gamma   90.00
#
_symmetry.space_group_name_H-M   'P 1'
#
loop_
_entity.id
_entity.type
_entity.pdbx_description
1 polymer ?
#
loop_
_entity_poly.entity_id
_entity_poly.type
_entity_poly.pdbx_seq_one_letter_code
_entity_poly.pdbx_strand_id
1 'polypeptide(L)'
;MIKNSGKDKQTSHDECVREIAKELQTDKWTVKANVEGAEKPAKLGKFTPDIEATKEGCIGRICEVLTEKDFKGNKQAYIEFRNYCDEYDFHFYIIDKDGKRRQIDPKTLGKEKGKLDV
;
A
#
# COMPACT_ATOMS: atom_id res chain seq x y z
N MET A 1 3.43 2.24 29.15
CA MET A 1 3.02 2.07 28.88
C MET A 1 2.78 1.28 28.22
N ILE A 2 2.58 0.94 28.03
CA ILE A 2 2.38 0.25 27.57
C ILE A 2 1.91 0.10 26.56
N LYS A 3 1.97 0.07 25.88
CA LYS A 3 1.55 0.04 24.99
C LYS A 3 1.01 -0.88 24.55
N ASN A 4 0.40 -1.27 24.21
CA ASN A 4 -0.32 -2.09 23.87
C ASN A 4 -0.02 -2.67 22.64
N SER A 5 0.50 -3.78 22.56
CA SER A 5 0.93 -4.38 21.39
C SER A 5 -0.18 -4.80 20.48
N GLY A 6 -1.31 -5.05 21.03
CA GLY A 6 -2.43 -5.44 20.19
C GLY A 6 -2.82 -4.38 19.21
N LYS A 7 -2.60 -3.14 19.60
CA LYS A 7 -2.91 -2.06 18.73
C LYS A 7 -1.82 -1.75 17.80
N ASP A 8 -0.64 -2.26 18.07
CA ASP A 8 0.54 -1.83 17.37
C ASP A 8 0.52 -2.17 15.91
N LYS A 9 -0.05 -3.29 15.54
CA LYS A 9 -0.05 -3.66 14.13
C LYS A 9 -0.87 -2.71 13.29
N GLN A 10 -2.07 -2.40 13.76
CA GLN A 10 -2.91 -1.48 13.03
C GLN A 10 -2.30 -0.09 13.06
N THR A 11 -1.74 0.29 14.19
CA THR A 11 -1.12 1.59 14.32
C THR A 11 0.06 1.73 13.37
N SER A 12 0.88 0.70 13.28
CA SER A 12 2.04 0.75 12.39
C SER A 12 1.63 0.85 10.94
N HIS A 13 0.59 0.14 10.57
CA HIS A 13 0.07 0.21 9.22
C HIS A 13 -0.37 1.65 8.93
N ASP A 14 -1.20 2.20 9.81
CA ASP A 14 -1.75 3.54 9.56
C ASP A 14 -0.68 4.60 9.60
N GLU A 15 0.29 4.44 10.48
CA GLU A 15 1.40 5.39 10.53
C GLU A 15 2.21 5.36 9.25
N CYS A 16 2.43 4.19 8.72
CA CYS A 16 3.15 4.06 7.46
C CYS A 16 2.37 4.73 6.33
N VAL A 17 1.06 4.51 6.30
CA VAL A 17 0.21 5.15 5.30
C VAL A 17 0.33 6.66 5.40
N ARG A 18 0.27 7.18 6.63
CA ARG A 18 0.37 8.63 6.82
C ARG A 18 1.72 9.18 6.42
N GLU A 19 2.78 8.43 6.68
CA GLU A 19 4.12 8.86 6.28
C GLU A 19 4.23 8.95 4.77
N ILE A 20 3.74 7.93 4.07
CA ILE A 20 3.80 7.93 2.62
C ILE A 20 2.95 9.05 2.07
N ALA A 21 1.76 9.25 2.64
CA ALA A 21 0.90 10.33 2.20
C ALA A 21 1.59 11.68 2.35
N LYS A 22 2.28 11.87 3.46
CA LYS A 22 2.97 13.12 3.70
C LYS A 22 4.12 13.32 2.73
N GLU A 23 4.86 12.25 2.44
CA GLU A 23 5.93 12.33 1.46
C GLU A 23 5.39 12.74 0.09
N LEU A 24 4.27 12.16 -0.29
CA LEU A 24 3.67 12.49 -1.57
C LEU A 24 3.17 13.93 -1.59
N GLN A 25 2.57 14.38 -0.51
CA GLN A 25 2.11 15.76 -0.43
C GLN A 25 3.27 16.73 -0.52
N THR A 26 4.38 16.39 0.12
CA THR A 26 5.57 17.21 0.04
C THR A 26 6.07 17.30 -1.41
N ASP A 27 5.86 16.24 -2.16
CA ASP A 27 6.24 16.19 -3.57
C ASP A 27 5.11 16.66 -4.47
N LYS A 28 4.17 17.42 -3.93
CA LYS A 28 3.11 18.11 -4.66
C LYS A 28 2.00 17.22 -5.19
N TRP A 29 1.86 16.02 -4.67
CA TRP A 29 0.73 15.18 -5.04
C TRP A 29 -0.49 15.56 -4.22
N THR A 30 -1.66 15.41 -4.83
CA THR A 30 -2.92 15.48 -4.10
C THR A 30 -3.22 14.06 -3.63
N VAL A 31 -3.42 13.87 -2.33
CA VAL A 31 -3.44 12.55 -1.73
C VAL A 31 -4.73 12.27 -1.00
N LYS A 32 -5.29 11.09 -1.23
CA LYS A 32 -6.37 10.56 -0.42
C LYS A 32 -5.85 9.30 0.24
N ALA A 33 -6.15 9.14 1.51
CA ALA A 33 -5.60 8.03 2.27
C ALA A 33 -6.68 7.39 3.13
N ASN A 34 -6.65 6.07 3.20
CA ASN A 34 -7.67 5.34 3.94
C ASN A 34 -7.26 5.21 5.39
N VAL A 35 -7.15 6.36 6.06
CA VAL A 35 -6.85 6.42 7.50
C VAL A 35 -7.73 7.49 8.10
N GLU A 36 -7.90 7.40 9.39
CA GLU A 36 -8.72 8.35 10.11
C GLU A 36 -8.19 9.76 9.96
N GLY A 37 -9.07 10.70 9.72
CA GLY A 37 -8.68 12.10 9.59
C GLY A 37 -8.29 12.52 8.20
N ALA A 38 -8.24 11.60 7.25
CA ALA A 38 -7.88 11.93 5.88
C ALA A 38 -9.07 11.75 4.96
N GLU A 39 -9.04 12.41 3.83
CA GLU A 39 -10.03 12.16 2.80
C GLU A 39 -9.78 10.78 2.24
N LYS A 40 -10.85 10.02 2.09
CA LYS A 40 -10.73 8.61 1.73
C LYS A 40 -10.66 8.42 0.22
N PRO A 41 -9.88 7.43 -0.24
CA PRO A 41 -9.87 7.10 -1.66
C PRO A 41 -11.19 6.46 -2.07
N ALA A 42 -11.51 6.56 -3.34
CA ALA A 42 -12.67 5.87 -3.88
C ALA A 42 -12.34 4.40 -4.06
N LYS A 43 -13.37 3.59 -4.05
CA LYS A 43 -13.17 2.18 -4.35
C LYS A 43 -12.83 2.01 -5.82
N LEU A 44 -11.93 1.07 -6.08
CA LEU A 44 -11.57 0.70 -7.44
C LEU A 44 -12.04 -0.74 -7.61
N GLY A 45 -13.23 -0.87 -8.19
CA GLY A 45 -13.86 -2.16 -8.24
C GLY A 45 -14.21 -2.61 -6.84
N LYS A 46 -13.74 -3.76 -6.44
CA LYS A 46 -13.99 -4.26 -5.09
C LYS A 46 -12.87 -3.88 -4.13
N PHE A 47 -11.88 -3.13 -4.60
CA PHE A 47 -10.71 -2.82 -3.79
C PHE A 47 -10.78 -1.39 -3.30
N THR A 48 -10.29 -1.16 -2.07
CA THR A 48 -10.14 0.18 -1.53
C THR A 48 -8.64 0.37 -1.30
N PRO A 49 -8.00 1.26 -2.04
CA PRO A 49 -6.56 1.44 -1.84
C PRO A 49 -6.26 2.13 -0.53
N ASP A 50 -5.06 1.90 -0.02
CA ASP A 50 -4.61 2.64 1.15
C ASP A 50 -4.34 4.10 0.79
N ILE A 51 -3.79 4.35 -0.38
CA ILE A 51 -3.51 5.70 -0.85
C ILE A 51 -3.80 5.80 -2.33
N GLU A 52 -4.46 6.89 -2.68
CA GLU A 52 -4.65 7.28 -4.08
C GLU A 52 -4.07 8.67 -4.22
N ALA A 53 -3.14 8.86 -5.14
CA ALA A 53 -2.49 10.15 -5.31
C ALA A 53 -2.54 10.58 -6.76
N THR A 54 -2.77 11.87 -6.99
CA THR A 54 -2.80 12.43 -8.32
C THR A 54 -1.91 13.65 -8.39
N LYS A 55 -1.35 13.86 -9.57
CA LYS A 55 -0.49 15.00 -9.79
C LYS A 55 -0.62 15.36 -11.26
N GLU A 56 -0.78 16.63 -11.53
CA GLU A 56 -1.00 17.06 -12.90
C GLU A 56 0.14 16.63 -13.79
N GLY A 57 -0.19 16.06 -14.93
CA GLY A 57 0.82 15.59 -15.87
C GLY A 57 1.40 14.23 -15.54
N CYS A 58 0.91 13.58 -14.48
CA CYS A 58 1.43 12.27 -14.08
C CYS A 58 0.33 11.24 -14.07
N ILE A 59 0.72 9.99 -14.24
CA ILE A 59 -0.21 8.88 -14.08
C ILE A 59 -0.57 8.80 -12.60
N GLY A 60 -1.83 8.51 -12.31
CA GLY A 60 -2.26 8.35 -10.92
C GLY A 60 -1.51 7.24 -10.24
N ARG A 61 -1.30 7.39 -8.94
CA ARG A 61 -0.53 6.42 -8.16
C ARG A 61 -1.42 5.79 -7.11
N ILE A 62 -1.29 4.47 -6.96
CA ILE A 62 -1.98 3.71 -5.93
C ILE A 62 -0.91 3.09 -5.04
N CYS A 63 -1.03 3.28 -3.74
CA CYS A 63 -0.09 2.69 -2.80
C CYS A 63 -0.82 1.77 -1.85
N GLU A 64 -0.22 0.62 -1.60
CA GLU A 64 -0.74 -0.34 -0.64
C GLU A 64 0.33 -0.68 0.36
N VAL A 65 -0.05 -0.73 1.63
CA VAL A 65 0.84 -1.04 2.72
C VAL A 65 0.37 -2.33 3.37
N LEU A 66 1.26 -3.30 3.47
CA LEU A 66 0.90 -4.61 3.99
C LEU A 66 1.86 -5.05 5.07
N THR A 67 1.39 -5.87 5.97
CA THR A 67 2.30 -6.59 6.84
C THR A 67 2.83 -7.78 6.07
N GLU A 68 3.91 -8.37 6.58
CA GLU A 68 4.45 -9.57 5.96
C GLU A 68 3.43 -10.68 5.95
N LYS A 69 2.69 -10.78 7.04
CA LYS A 69 1.69 -11.81 7.16
C LYS A 69 0.59 -11.65 6.12
N ASP A 70 0.12 -10.42 5.95
CA ASP A 70 -0.91 -10.14 4.97
C ASP A 70 -0.41 -10.41 3.56
N PHE A 71 0.82 -10.03 3.30
CA PHE A 71 1.39 -10.25 1.99
C PHE A 71 1.42 -11.74 1.67
N LYS A 72 1.87 -12.55 2.61
CA LYS A 72 1.95 -13.97 2.38
C LYS A 72 0.59 -14.64 2.33
N GLY A 73 -0.34 -14.16 3.15
CA GLY A 73 -1.64 -14.81 3.25
C GLY A 73 -2.62 -14.42 2.18
N ASN A 74 -2.45 -13.27 1.56
CA ASN A 74 -3.43 -12.76 0.61
C ASN A 74 -2.81 -12.39 -0.73
N LYS A 75 -1.75 -13.06 -1.09
CA LYS A 75 -1.00 -12.71 -2.28
C LYS A 75 -1.89 -12.66 -3.53
N GLN A 76 -2.79 -13.61 -3.66
CA GLN A 76 -3.64 -13.64 -4.85
C GLN A 76 -4.53 -12.41 -4.93
N ALA A 77 -5.05 -11.97 -3.80
CA ALA A 77 -5.89 -10.79 -3.78
C ALA A 77 -5.11 -9.55 -4.23
N TYR A 78 -3.86 -9.44 -3.83
CA TYR A 78 -3.06 -8.28 -4.22
C TYR A 78 -2.64 -8.35 -5.67
N ILE A 79 -2.46 -9.54 -6.20
CA ILE A 79 -2.22 -9.69 -7.63
C ILE A 79 -3.43 -9.20 -8.41
N GLU A 80 -4.62 -9.56 -7.96
CA GLU A 80 -5.84 -9.12 -8.62
C GLU A 80 -5.99 -7.61 -8.55
N PHE A 81 -5.66 -7.05 -7.39
CA PHE A 81 -5.74 -5.61 -7.21
C PHE A 81 -4.77 -4.92 -8.16
N ARG A 82 -3.53 -5.41 -8.21
CA ARG A 82 -2.54 -4.84 -9.11
C ARG A 82 -3.04 -4.88 -10.56
N ASN A 83 -3.61 -6.01 -10.95
CA ASN A 83 -4.10 -6.16 -12.33
C ASN A 83 -5.26 -5.25 -12.61
N TYR A 84 -6.12 -5.06 -11.63
CA TYR A 84 -7.26 -4.16 -11.80
C TYR A 84 -6.78 -2.72 -11.97
N CYS A 85 -5.70 -2.37 -11.33
CA CYS A 85 -5.15 -1.03 -11.37
C CYS A 85 -4.02 -0.90 -12.38
N ASP A 86 -4.14 -1.60 -13.48
CA ASP A 86 -3.13 -1.68 -14.50
C ASP A 86 -2.73 -0.31 -15.06
N GLU A 87 -3.66 0.61 -15.09
CA GLU A 87 -3.39 1.94 -15.63
C GLU A 87 -2.74 2.88 -14.64
N TYR A 88 -2.54 2.43 -13.41
CA TYR A 88 -1.98 3.26 -12.36
C TYR A 88 -0.53 2.89 -12.11
N ASP A 89 0.20 3.84 -11.52
CA ASP A 89 1.53 3.57 -11.02
C ASP A 89 1.35 2.95 -9.63
N PHE A 90 1.44 1.64 -9.54
CA PHE A 90 1.08 0.90 -8.34
C PHE A 90 2.32 0.63 -7.50
N HIS A 91 2.26 1.02 -6.23
CA HIS A 91 3.38 0.86 -5.31
C HIS A 91 2.96 -0.01 -4.13
N PHE A 92 3.74 -1.04 -3.87
CA PHE A 92 3.54 -1.89 -2.71
C PHE A 92 4.63 -1.66 -1.69
N TYR A 93 4.23 -1.53 -0.44
CA TYR A 93 5.16 -1.41 0.67
C TYR A 93 4.83 -2.49 1.68
N ILE A 94 5.86 -3.15 2.19
CA ILE A 94 5.68 -4.15 3.24
C ILE A 94 6.36 -3.61 4.49
N ILE A 95 5.64 -3.64 5.61
CA ILE A 95 6.21 -3.22 6.88
C ILE A 95 6.54 -4.45 7.69
N ASP A 96 7.69 -4.41 8.34
CA ASP A 96 8.09 -5.53 9.20
C ASP A 96 7.56 -5.29 10.61
N LYS A 97 7.91 -6.20 11.51
CA LYS A 97 7.39 -6.10 12.86
C LYS A 97 7.88 -4.88 13.61
N ASP A 98 8.95 -4.28 13.12
CA ASP A 98 9.48 -3.07 13.74
C ASP A 98 8.93 -1.81 13.11
N GLY A 99 8.03 -1.96 12.17
CA GLY A 99 7.43 -0.81 11.50
C GLY A 99 8.24 -0.27 10.36
N LYS A 100 9.34 -0.91 10.02
CA LYS A 100 10.14 -0.46 8.89
C LYS A 100 9.53 -0.94 7.61
N ARG A 101 9.53 -0.08 6.61
CA ARG A 101 8.92 -0.43 5.35
C ARG A 101 9.98 -0.69 4.28
N ARG A 102 9.62 -1.54 3.35
CA ARG A 102 10.39 -1.70 2.13
C ARG A 102 9.42 -1.74 0.98
N GLN A 103 9.85 -1.21 -0.13
CA GLN A 103 9.01 -1.20 -1.31
C GLN A 103 9.34 -2.41 -2.16
N ILE A 104 8.31 -3.04 -2.70
CA ILE A 104 8.54 -4.14 -3.63
C ILE A 104 7.93 -3.75 -4.97
N ASP A 105 8.47 -4.32 -6.01
CA ASP A 105 7.99 -4.08 -7.36
C ASP A 105 6.69 -4.87 -7.54
N PRO A 106 5.57 -4.20 -7.82
CA PRO A 106 4.31 -4.91 -7.99
C PRO A 106 4.36 -5.94 -9.10
N LYS A 107 5.22 -5.73 -10.07
CA LYS A 107 5.33 -6.68 -11.18
C LYS A 107 5.90 -8.00 -10.75
N THR A 108 6.54 -8.04 -9.59
CA THR A 108 7.09 -9.30 -9.10
C THR A 108 6.12 -10.09 -8.27
N LEU A 109 4.92 -9.54 -8.00
CA LEU A 109 3.93 -10.30 -7.26
C LEU A 109 3.61 -11.58 -7.98
N GLY A 110 3.72 -12.66 -7.26
CA GLY A 110 3.48 -13.96 -7.85
C GLY A 110 4.68 -14.55 -8.53
N LYS A 111 5.66 -13.73 -8.83
CA LYS A 111 6.83 -14.23 -9.52
C LYS A 111 7.86 -14.79 -8.59
N GLU A 112 7.73 -14.52 -7.32
CA GLU A 112 8.58 -15.17 -6.39
C GLU A 112 8.43 -16.65 -6.51
N LYS A 113 7.22 -17.09 -6.81
CA LYS A 113 7.02 -18.45 -7.03
C LYS A 113 7.29 -18.77 -8.45
N GLY A 114 6.93 -17.85 -9.31
CA GLY A 114 7.13 -18.05 -10.73
C GLY A 114 8.54 -18.36 -11.08
N LYS A 115 9.45 -17.71 -10.43
CA LYS A 115 10.81 -18.00 -10.77
C LYS A 115 11.22 -19.36 -10.30
N LEU A 116 10.52 -19.92 -9.39
CA LEU A 116 10.77 -21.28 -8.98
C LEU A 116 10.23 -22.25 -10.00
N ASP A 117 9.23 -21.84 -10.68
CA ASP A 117 8.57 -22.70 -11.62
C ASP A 117 9.25 -22.77 -12.96
N VAL A 118 10.13 -21.87 -13.20
CA VAL A 118 10.78 -21.87 -14.50
C VAL A 118 12.05 -22.65 -14.52
#